data_16485680992fb2a6b0754ea856f83bea
#
_entry.id   16485680992fb2a6b0754ea856f83bea
#
_cell.length_a   1.000
_cell.length_b   1.000
_cell.length_c   1.000
_cell.angle_alpha   90.00
_cell.angle_beta   90.00
_cell.angle_gamma   90.00
#
_symmetry.space_group_name_H-M   'P 1'
#
loop_
_entity.id
_entity.type
_entity.pdbx_description
1 polymer ?
#
loop_
_entity_poly.entity_id
_entity_poly.type
_entity_poly.pdbx_seq_one_letter_code
_entity_poly.pdbx_strand_id
1 'polypeptide(L)'
;MNITSEELLKEARALEPQLQQWRRTLHRHPEVGFDLPHTKELVKKATLPLGEEYQKLLDRAFAERWVDVYENDGKQSGAFSCGVFGVHPYVLMNYAGTLNDAFTLAHELGHSMHSWFSDTTQDYVNHDYRIMVAEVASTVNEVLLTKYLLKTETDEKRRAYILNHFLESFRTTLYRQTLFAEFERKAHDLYAAGQPLTATSLNKVYHDLEATYYDGIGIDADIDPEWSYVPHFYRAFYVYQYATGFSSAVAIAEHILTTGDASGYLKFLTTGGSDYPLEELKIAGVDLTKPDTVRSALRVFDETIDELAKILL
;
A
#
# COMPACT_ATOMS: atom_id res chain seq x y z
N MET A 1 -6.73 -24.08 17.83
CA MET A 1 -8.19 -24.28 17.71
C MET A 1 -8.52 -24.17 16.23
N ASN A 2 -9.17 -25.18 15.64
CA ASN A 2 -9.58 -25.06 14.22
C ASN A 2 -10.91 -24.31 14.19
N ILE A 3 -10.88 -23.05 13.85
CA ILE A 3 -12.09 -22.25 13.58
C ILE A 3 -12.67 -22.77 12.27
N THR A 4 -13.94 -23.18 12.29
CA THR A 4 -14.63 -23.65 11.09
C THR A 4 -15.07 -22.49 10.20
N SER A 5 -15.20 -22.72 8.89
CA SER A 5 -15.73 -21.73 7.94
C SER A 5 -17.13 -21.21 8.35
N GLU A 6 -17.90 -22.04 9.03
CA GLU A 6 -19.25 -21.69 9.51
C GLU A 6 -19.19 -20.73 10.72
N GLU A 7 -18.23 -20.91 11.62
CA GLU A 7 -17.96 -19.99 12.73
C GLU A 7 -17.45 -18.64 12.24
N LEU A 8 -16.51 -18.62 11.31
CA LEU A 8 -16.02 -17.40 10.65
C LEU A 8 -17.16 -16.64 9.95
N LEU A 9 -18.03 -17.34 9.23
CA LEU A 9 -19.18 -16.73 8.56
C LEU A 9 -20.20 -16.17 9.55
N LYS A 10 -20.40 -16.84 10.69
CA LYS A 10 -21.27 -16.38 11.77
C LYS A 10 -20.74 -15.12 12.42
N GLU A 11 -19.44 -15.06 12.67
CA GLU A 11 -18.77 -13.87 13.23
C GLU A 11 -18.77 -12.70 12.23
N ALA A 12 -18.48 -12.96 10.96
CA ALA A 12 -18.56 -11.95 9.91
C ALA A 12 -19.97 -11.35 9.79
N ARG A 13 -21.02 -12.18 9.86
CA ARG A 13 -22.42 -11.71 9.89
C ARG A 13 -22.75 -10.94 11.17
N ALA A 14 -22.17 -11.29 12.31
CA ALA A 14 -22.35 -10.55 13.55
C ALA A 14 -21.75 -9.13 13.48
N LEU A 15 -20.74 -8.90 12.64
CA LEU A 15 -20.12 -7.59 12.39
C LEU A 15 -20.94 -6.71 11.41
N GLU A 16 -21.84 -7.30 10.62
CA GLU A 16 -22.62 -6.56 9.60
C GLU A 16 -23.41 -5.37 10.16
N PRO A 17 -24.12 -5.44 11.30
CA PRO A 17 -24.82 -4.29 11.87
C PRO A 17 -23.88 -3.15 12.25
N GLN A 18 -22.66 -3.47 12.68
CA GLN A 18 -21.67 -2.51 13.09
C GLN A 18 -20.97 -1.84 11.90
N LEU A 19 -20.70 -2.61 10.85
CA LEU A 19 -20.25 -2.08 9.56
C LEU A 19 -21.28 -1.11 8.96
N GLN A 20 -22.57 -1.47 9.05
CA GLN A 20 -23.66 -0.57 8.66
C GLN A 20 -23.73 0.69 9.53
N GLN A 21 -23.46 0.58 10.84
CA GLN A 21 -23.42 1.74 11.73
C GLN A 21 -22.24 2.66 11.41
N TRP A 22 -21.06 2.12 11.10
CA TRP A 22 -19.90 2.91 10.66
C TRP A 22 -20.17 3.62 9.35
N ARG A 23 -20.71 2.91 8.35
CA ARG A 23 -21.17 3.49 7.10
C ARG A 23 -22.18 4.62 7.34
N ARG A 24 -23.15 4.41 8.25
CA ARG A 24 -24.17 5.44 8.62
C ARG A 24 -23.54 6.61 9.37
N THR A 25 -22.50 6.41 10.17
CA THR A 25 -21.79 7.50 10.86
C THR A 25 -21.02 8.37 9.86
N LEU A 26 -20.33 7.75 8.92
CA LEU A 26 -19.69 8.44 7.81
C LEU A 26 -20.72 9.15 6.91
N HIS A 27 -21.87 8.53 6.64
CA HIS A 27 -22.98 9.17 5.93
C HIS A 27 -23.67 10.31 6.70
N ARG A 28 -23.63 10.31 8.03
CA ARG A 28 -24.21 11.40 8.86
C ARG A 28 -23.30 12.62 8.93
N HIS A 29 -22.02 12.44 8.65
CA HIS A 29 -21.04 13.49 8.55
C HIS A 29 -20.39 13.47 7.16
N PRO A 30 -21.18 13.63 6.09
CA PRO A 30 -20.64 13.62 4.75
C PRO A 30 -19.73 14.84 4.59
N GLU A 31 -18.51 14.57 4.17
CA GLU A 31 -17.62 15.64 3.71
C GLU A 31 -18.08 16.01 2.31
N VAL A 32 -18.67 17.20 2.14
CA VAL A 32 -19.28 17.67 0.89
C VAL A 32 -18.45 18.82 0.30
N GLY A 33 -18.18 18.76 -0.98
CA GLY A 33 -17.39 19.76 -1.70
C GLY A 33 -15.89 19.40 -1.73
N PHE A 34 -15.03 20.35 -2.06
CA PHE A 34 -13.57 20.18 -2.11
C PHE A 34 -12.91 20.18 -0.72
N ASP A 35 -13.70 20.28 0.34
CA ASP A 35 -13.21 20.31 1.72
C ASP A 35 -13.52 18.97 2.40
N LEU A 36 -12.47 18.27 2.82
CA LEU A 36 -12.50 17.00 3.55
C LEU A 36 -11.95 17.22 4.97
N PRO A 37 -12.61 17.98 5.86
CA PRO A 37 -12.00 18.45 7.09
C PRO A 37 -11.56 17.31 8.01
N HIS A 38 -12.35 16.24 8.13
CA HIS A 38 -12.03 15.11 9.00
C HIS A 38 -10.93 14.23 8.41
N THR A 39 -11.03 13.88 7.13
CA THR A 39 -10.04 13.04 6.45
C THR A 39 -8.71 13.77 6.29
N LYS A 40 -8.75 15.04 5.92
CA LYS A 40 -7.57 15.92 5.90
C LYS A 40 -6.86 15.96 7.25
N GLU A 41 -7.60 16.21 8.33
CA GLU A 41 -7.07 16.27 9.67
C GLU A 41 -6.49 14.91 10.12
N LEU A 42 -7.13 13.81 9.74
CA LEU A 42 -6.66 12.47 10.02
C LEU A 42 -5.31 12.21 9.33
N VAL A 43 -5.20 12.46 8.03
CA VAL A 43 -3.95 12.30 7.27
C VAL A 43 -2.85 13.20 7.83
N LYS A 44 -3.16 14.46 8.14
CA LYS A 44 -2.20 15.38 8.74
C LYS A 44 -1.67 14.87 10.08
N LYS A 45 -2.55 14.40 10.97
CA LYS A 45 -2.13 13.84 12.27
C LYS A 45 -1.27 12.60 12.12
N ALA A 46 -1.63 11.72 11.20
CA ALA A 46 -0.87 10.51 10.93
C ALA A 46 0.55 10.81 10.42
N THR A 47 0.70 11.84 9.60
CA THR A 47 1.97 12.22 8.98
C THR A 47 2.77 13.29 9.76
N LEU A 48 2.34 13.67 10.97
CA LEU A 48 3.10 14.59 11.84
C LEU A 48 4.57 14.18 12.03
N PRO A 49 4.93 12.88 12.14
CA PRO A 49 6.33 12.48 12.26
C PRO A 49 7.22 12.88 11.07
N LEU A 50 6.64 13.22 9.93
CA LEU A 50 7.37 13.66 8.73
C LEU A 50 7.82 15.14 8.80
N GLY A 51 7.41 15.88 9.86
CA GLY A 51 7.90 17.21 10.14
C GLY A 51 7.13 18.34 9.45
N GLU A 52 7.56 19.57 9.79
CA GLU A 52 6.81 20.80 9.49
C GLU A 52 6.72 21.09 7.97
N GLU A 53 7.76 20.83 7.23
CA GLU A 53 7.80 21.07 5.78
C GLU A 53 6.75 20.21 5.05
N TYR A 54 6.69 18.91 5.40
CA TYR A 54 5.69 18.00 4.87
C TYR A 54 4.27 18.45 5.21
N GLN A 55 4.04 18.90 6.44
CA GLN A 55 2.73 19.40 6.89
C GLN A 55 2.29 20.66 6.14
N LYS A 56 3.20 21.60 5.92
CA LYS A 56 2.93 22.82 5.13
C LYS A 56 2.58 22.48 3.68
N LEU A 57 3.24 21.49 3.13
CA LEU A 57 2.95 21.06 1.77
C LEU A 57 1.58 20.37 1.66
N LEU A 58 1.20 19.56 2.64
CA LEU A 58 -0.17 19.02 2.73
C LEU A 58 -1.23 20.13 2.82
N ASP A 59 -1.00 21.14 3.66
CA ASP A 59 -1.91 22.30 3.74
C ASP A 59 -2.05 23.01 2.41
N ARG A 60 -0.95 23.18 1.70
CA ARG A 60 -0.93 23.78 0.37
C ARG A 60 -1.70 22.91 -0.64
N ALA A 61 -1.50 21.59 -0.63
CA ALA A 61 -2.19 20.65 -1.53
C ALA A 61 -3.72 20.78 -1.41
N PHE A 62 -4.23 20.91 -0.19
CA PHE A 62 -5.66 21.12 0.04
C PHE A 62 -6.13 22.53 -0.31
N ALA A 63 -5.35 23.56 0.04
CA ALA A 63 -5.71 24.96 -0.22
C ALA A 63 -5.74 25.27 -1.73
N GLU A 64 -4.80 24.72 -2.49
CA GLU A 64 -4.67 24.88 -3.94
C GLU A 64 -5.48 23.85 -4.74
N ARG A 65 -6.25 22.98 -4.06
CA ARG A 65 -7.16 22.01 -4.68
C ARG A 65 -6.46 21.02 -5.63
N TRP A 66 -5.36 20.41 -5.19
CA TRP A 66 -4.66 19.41 -5.97
C TRP A 66 -5.49 18.14 -6.17
N VAL A 67 -6.53 17.92 -5.35
CA VAL A 67 -7.34 16.69 -5.33
C VAL A 67 -8.71 16.94 -5.95
N ASP A 68 -9.01 16.22 -7.03
CA ASP A 68 -10.37 16.06 -7.56
C ASP A 68 -11.05 14.89 -6.84
N VAL A 69 -11.95 15.22 -5.91
CA VAL A 69 -12.35 14.33 -4.82
C VAL A 69 -13.45 13.36 -5.21
N TYR A 70 -14.56 13.86 -5.80
CA TYR A 70 -15.80 13.11 -5.88
C TYR A 70 -16.00 12.44 -7.24
N GLU A 71 -16.77 11.34 -7.20
CA GLU A 71 -17.29 10.68 -8.38
C GLU A 71 -18.11 11.66 -9.25
N ASN A 72 -18.01 11.52 -10.57
CA ASN A 72 -18.67 12.36 -11.54
C ASN A 72 -18.96 11.58 -12.82
N ASP A 73 -19.97 11.98 -13.59
CA ASP A 73 -20.30 11.34 -14.86
C ASP A 73 -19.11 11.40 -15.83
N GLY A 74 -18.72 10.24 -16.34
CA GLY A 74 -17.57 10.10 -17.25
C GLY A 74 -16.19 10.14 -16.60
N LYS A 75 -16.10 10.31 -15.27
CA LYS A 75 -14.84 10.22 -14.54
C LYS A 75 -14.36 8.78 -14.48
N GLN A 76 -13.06 8.56 -14.69
CA GLN A 76 -12.43 7.26 -14.54
C GLN A 76 -12.53 6.76 -13.09
N SER A 77 -12.85 5.49 -12.91
CA SER A 77 -12.87 4.85 -11.59
C SER A 77 -11.46 4.68 -11.00
N GLY A 78 -11.39 4.47 -9.68
CA GLY A 78 -10.13 4.34 -8.95
C GLY A 78 -9.57 5.68 -8.47
N ALA A 79 -8.28 5.71 -8.19
CA ALA A 79 -7.54 6.90 -7.80
C ALA A 79 -6.14 6.87 -8.41
N PHE A 80 -5.55 8.03 -8.62
CA PHE A 80 -4.15 8.16 -9.01
C PHE A 80 -3.63 9.58 -8.72
N SER A 81 -2.32 9.68 -8.51
CA SER A 81 -1.59 10.94 -8.48
C SER A 81 -0.73 11.08 -9.74
N CYS A 82 -0.70 12.28 -10.30
CA CYS A 82 0.11 12.61 -11.47
C CYS A 82 0.97 13.84 -11.17
N GLY A 83 2.30 13.66 -11.12
CA GLY A 83 3.26 14.75 -11.08
C GLY A 83 3.41 15.37 -12.47
N VAL A 84 3.57 16.69 -12.51
CA VAL A 84 3.88 17.44 -13.73
C VAL A 84 4.96 18.45 -13.40
N PHE A 85 6.12 18.34 -14.06
CA PHE A 85 7.26 19.21 -13.78
C PHE A 85 6.92 20.70 -13.91
N GLY A 86 7.29 21.48 -12.91
CA GLY A 86 7.10 22.93 -12.89
C GLY A 86 5.70 23.42 -12.45
N VAL A 87 4.79 22.50 -12.15
CA VAL A 87 3.49 22.79 -11.56
C VAL A 87 3.22 21.83 -10.39
N HIS A 88 2.10 21.99 -9.71
CA HIS A 88 1.75 21.08 -8.61
C HIS A 88 1.25 19.72 -9.14
N PRO A 89 1.37 18.63 -8.35
CA PRO A 89 0.74 17.36 -8.67
C PRO A 89 -0.78 17.45 -8.71
N TYR A 90 -1.41 16.52 -9.42
CA TYR A 90 -2.85 16.39 -9.52
C TYR A 90 -3.27 15.01 -9.03
N VAL A 91 -4.30 14.96 -8.19
CA VAL A 91 -4.85 13.73 -7.65
C VAL A 91 -6.28 13.56 -8.14
N LEU A 92 -6.59 12.41 -8.73
CA LEU A 92 -7.96 11.99 -9.01
C LEU A 92 -8.37 10.98 -7.94
N MET A 93 -9.56 11.18 -7.37
CA MET A 93 -10.20 10.24 -6.45
C MET A 93 -11.68 10.03 -6.81
N ASN A 94 -12.27 8.99 -6.26
CA ASN A 94 -13.70 8.74 -6.23
C ASN A 94 -14.10 8.48 -4.77
N TYR A 95 -14.17 9.53 -3.98
CA TYR A 95 -14.32 9.48 -2.52
C TYR A 95 -15.77 9.18 -2.13
N ALA A 96 -16.01 8.07 -1.44
CA ALA A 96 -17.31 7.60 -0.97
C ALA A 96 -17.49 7.72 0.56
N GLY A 97 -16.51 8.25 1.29
CA GLY A 97 -16.60 8.48 2.74
C GLY A 97 -16.33 7.22 3.57
N THR A 98 -15.53 6.30 3.06
CA THR A 98 -15.11 5.08 3.78
C THR A 98 -13.72 5.25 4.41
N LEU A 99 -13.37 4.36 5.36
CA LEU A 99 -12.00 4.33 5.87
C LEU A 99 -10.99 4.01 4.76
N ASN A 100 -11.37 3.16 3.80
CA ASN A 100 -10.53 2.85 2.65
C ASN A 100 -10.23 4.10 1.81
N ASP A 101 -11.18 5.02 1.67
CA ASP A 101 -10.94 6.27 0.94
C ASP A 101 -9.96 7.19 1.68
N ALA A 102 -9.92 7.13 3.02
CA ALA A 102 -8.92 7.85 3.79
C ALA A 102 -7.51 7.27 3.57
N PHE A 103 -7.37 5.94 3.48
CA PHE A 103 -6.13 5.29 3.09
C PHE A 103 -5.74 5.64 1.66
N THR A 104 -6.69 5.62 0.72
CA THR A 104 -6.46 6.03 -0.66
C THR A 104 -5.97 7.48 -0.74
N LEU A 105 -6.60 8.41 0.00
CA LEU A 105 -6.14 9.80 0.04
C LEU A 105 -4.72 9.93 0.60
N ALA A 106 -4.41 9.20 1.67
CA ALA A 106 -3.06 9.19 2.25
C ALA A 106 -2.03 8.66 1.25
N HIS A 107 -2.38 7.60 0.51
CA HIS A 107 -1.58 6.99 -0.55
C HIS A 107 -1.29 7.99 -1.66
N GLU A 108 -2.32 8.56 -2.28
CA GLU A 108 -2.17 9.48 -3.40
C GLU A 108 -1.44 10.79 -3.01
N LEU A 109 -1.66 11.25 -1.78
CA LEU A 109 -0.87 12.38 -1.26
C LEU A 109 0.60 11.98 -1.03
N GLY A 110 0.91 10.73 -0.70
CA GLY A 110 2.29 10.24 -0.65
C GLY A 110 3.00 10.37 -1.99
N HIS A 111 2.37 9.93 -3.08
CA HIS A 111 2.86 10.15 -4.43
C HIS A 111 3.00 11.64 -4.77
N SER A 112 2.01 12.45 -4.41
CA SER A 112 2.03 13.89 -4.67
C SER A 112 3.20 14.57 -3.95
N MET A 113 3.46 14.21 -2.70
CA MET A 113 4.60 14.75 -1.95
C MET A 113 5.92 14.32 -2.58
N HIS A 114 6.06 13.04 -2.98
CA HIS A 114 7.26 12.54 -3.67
C HIS A 114 7.51 13.32 -4.95
N SER A 115 6.50 13.44 -5.82
CA SER A 115 6.62 14.21 -7.05
C SER A 115 6.97 15.66 -6.79
N TRP A 116 6.34 16.31 -5.79
CA TRP A 116 6.65 17.70 -5.46
C TRP A 116 8.10 17.88 -4.99
N PHE A 117 8.57 17.05 -4.05
CA PHE A 117 9.94 17.15 -3.54
C PHE A 117 10.96 16.87 -4.65
N SER A 118 10.69 15.92 -5.52
CA SER A 118 11.52 15.63 -6.68
C SER A 118 11.54 16.79 -7.67
N ASP A 119 10.37 17.25 -8.13
CA ASP A 119 10.24 18.30 -9.15
C ASP A 119 10.83 19.65 -8.72
N THR A 120 10.80 19.95 -7.42
CA THR A 120 11.36 21.19 -6.88
C THR A 120 12.86 21.13 -6.59
N THR A 121 13.45 19.94 -6.60
CA THR A 121 14.86 19.73 -6.25
C THR A 121 15.70 19.30 -7.45
N GLN A 122 15.12 18.54 -8.37
CA GLN A 122 15.81 17.98 -9.53
C GLN A 122 15.61 18.83 -10.80
N ASP A 123 16.54 18.71 -11.73
CA ASP A 123 16.35 19.21 -13.09
C ASP A 123 15.36 18.33 -13.84
N TYR A 124 14.73 18.87 -14.90
CA TYR A 124 13.73 18.18 -15.72
C TYR A 124 14.13 16.76 -16.16
N VAL A 125 15.39 16.51 -16.46
CA VAL A 125 15.86 15.19 -16.92
C VAL A 125 15.91 14.13 -15.80
N ASN A 126 15.91 14.55 -14.53
CA ASN A 126 16.03 13.69 -13.37
C ASN A 126 14.84 13.78 -12.41
N HIS A 127 13.81 14.57 -12.73
CA HIS A 127 12.70 14.79 -11.79
C HIS A 127 11.81 13.55 -11.59
N ASP A 128 11.72 12.71 -12.62
CA ASP A 128 10.82 11.56 -12.62
C ASP A 128 11.53 10.34 -12.00
N TYR A 129 10.99 9.87 -10.88
CA TYR A 129 11.53 8.72 -10.16
C TYR A 129 11.09 7.39 -10.81
N ARG A 130 11.89 6.35 -10.59
CA ARG A 130 11.62 5.04 -11.17
C ARG A 130 10.48 4.33 -10.44
N ILE A 131 9.74 3.49 -11.19
CA ILE A 131 8.61 2.72 -10.66
C ILE A 131 8.96 1.88 -9.42
N MET A 132 10.20 1.40 -9.32
CA MET A 132 10.66 0.60 -8.17
C MET A 132 10.53 1.33 -6.84
N VAL A 133 10.61 2.66 -6.83
CA VAL A 133 10.52 3.49 -5.62
C VAL A 133 9.21 4.29 -5.54
N ALA A 134 8.38 4.24 -6.57
CA ALA A 134 7.16 5.02 -6.66
C ALA A 134 6.19 4.74 -5.48
N GLU A 135 5.99 3.45 -5.15
CA GLU A 135 5.06 3.04 -4.11
C GLU A 135 5.62 3.18 -2.68
N VAL A 136 6.88 3.59 -2.53
CA VAL A 136 7.46 3.74 -1.19
C VAL A 136 6.81 4.91 -0.45
N ALA A 137 6.68 6.05 -1.10
CA ALA A 137 6.14 7.25 -0.48
C ALA A 137 4.65 7.12 -0.14
N SER A 138 3.87 6.57 -1.05
CA SER A 138 2.44 6.29 -0.85
C SER A 138 2.21 5.33 0.32
N THR A 139 2.94 4.23 0.34
CA THR A 139 2.83 3.19 1.37
C THR A 139 3.36 3.65 2.74
N VAL A 140 4.39 4.50 2.81
CA VAL A 140 4.84 5.11 4.08
C VAL A 140 3.68 5.88 4.73
N ASN A 141 2.94 6.66 3.96
CA ASN A 141 1.77 7.37 4.47
C ASN A 141 0.68 6.42 4.98
N GLU A 142 0.41 5.32 4.28
CA GLU A 142 -0.56 4.32 4.73
C GLU A 142 -0.13 3.63 6.03
N VAL A 143 1.15 3.26 6.15
CA VAL A 143 1.68 2.65 7.38
C VAL A 143 1.60 3.64 8.55
N LEU A 144 1.99 4.90 8.35
CA LEU A 144 1.87 5.94 9.37
C LEU A 144 0.41 6.15 9.78
N LEU A 145 -0.53 6.14 8.82
CA LEU A 145 -1.96 6.24 9.10
C LEU A 145 -2.46 5.04 9.93
N THR A 146 -2.07 3.83 9.55
CA THR A 146 -2.40 2.60 10.31
C THR A 146 -1.91 2.70 11.76
N LYS A 147 -0.64 3.04 11.96
CA LYS A 147 -0.03 3.16 13.30
C LYS A 147 -0.67 4.28 14.12
N TYR A 148 -1.00 5.41 13.50
CA TYR A 148 -1.73 6.48 14.16
C TYR A 148 -3.13 6.04 14.61
N LEU A 149 -3.89 5.36 13.74
CA LEU A 149 -5.20 4.84 14.07
C LEU A 149 -5.14 3.82 15.21
N LEU A 150 -4.21 2.87 15.16
CA LEU A 150 -4.01 1.89 16.24
C LEU A 150 -3.61 2.53 17.57
N LYS A 151 -2.88 3.65 17.54
CA LYS A 151 -2.50 4.39 18.74
C LYS A 151 -3.67 5.16 19.37
N THR A 152 -4.62 5.61 18.57
CA THR A 152 -5.71 6.51 19.01
C THR A 152 -7.04 5.82 19.21
N GLU A 153 -7.27 4.68 18.53
CA GLU A 153 -8.51 3.91 18.67
C GLU A 153 -8.48 3.05 19.93
N THR A 154 -9.55 3.12 20.71
CA THR A 154 -9.72 2.39 21.98
C THR A 154 -10.76 1.28 21.92
N ASP A 155 -11.64 1.29 20.92
CA ASP A 155 -12.64 0.23 20.72
C ASP A 155 -11.95 -1.02 20.12
N GLU A 156 -12.00 -2.14 20.82
CA GLU A 156 -11.33 -3.38 20.42
C GLU A 156 -11.76 -3.89 19.05
N LYS A 157 -13.03 -3.76 18.69
CA LYS A 157 -13.54 -4.22 17.39
C LYS A 157 -13.02 -3.36 16.24
N ARG A 158 -12.90 -2.06 16.46
CA ARG A 158 -12.31 -1.14 15.48
C ARG A 158 -10.81 -1.38 15.36
N ARG A 159 -10.12 -1.64 16.47
CA ARG A 159 -8.73 -2.05 16.47
C ARG A 159 -8.54 -3.33 15.67
N ALA A 160 -9.36 -4.35 15.91
CA ALA A 160 -9.33 -5.61 15.16
C ALA A 160 -9.54 -5.39 13.65
N TYR A 161 -10.45 -4.50 13.27
CA TYR A 161 -10.66 -4.13 11.86
C TYR A 161 -9.41 -3.47 11.24
N ILE A 162 -8.79 -2.52 11.94
CA ILE A 162 -7.58 -1.83 11.45
C ILE A 162 -6.41 -2.82 11.35
N LEU A 163 -6.23 -3.70 12.34
CA LEU A 163 -5.20 -4.75 12.32
C LEU A 163 -5.41 -5.70 11.14
N ASN A 164 -6.66 -6.17 10.94
CA ASN A 164 -6.98 -7.03 9.80
C ASN A 164 -6.74 -6.31 8.45
N HIS A 165 -7.11 -5.05 8.34
CA HIS A 165 -6.83 -4.26 7.13
C HIS A 165 -5.33 -4.18 6.85
N PHE A 166 -4.51 -4.00 7.88
CA PHE A 166 -3.05 -3.99 7.74
C PHE A 166 -2.48 -5.35 7.35
N LEU A 167 -2.98 -6.44 7.96
CA LEU A 167 -2.59 -7.82 7.57
C LEU A 167 -2.98 -8.14 6.12
N GLU A 168 -4.16 -7.67 5.67
CA GLU A 168 -4.57 -7.80 4.27
C GLU A 168 -3.64 -7.05 3.31
N SER A 169 -3.09 -5.91 3.72
CA SER A 169 -2.08 -5.19 2.93
C SER A 169 -0.81 -6.01 2.75
N PHE A 170 -0.34 -6.72 3.80
CA PHE A 170 0.76 -7.68 3.68
C PHE A 170 0.40 -8.84 2.74
N ARG A 171 -0.78 -9.44 2.93
CA ARG A 171 -1.22 -10.57 2.11
C ARG A 171 -1.28 -10.21 0.63
N THR A 172 -1.87 -9.07 0.29
CA THR A 172 -2.11 -8.68 -1.11
C THR A 172 -0.90 -8.04 -1.78
N THR A 173 -0.06 -7.31 -1.04
CA THR A 173 1.03 -6.51 -1.61
C THR A 173 2.40 -7.16 -1.42
N LEU A 174 2.61 -7.93 -0.34
CA LEU A 174 3.87 -8.62 -0.15
C LEU A 174 3.77 -10.08 -0.60
N TYR A 175 2.92 -10.90 0.03
CA TYR A 175 2.85 -12.34 -0.24
C TYR A 175 2.35 -12.65 -1.66
N ARG A 176 1.20 -12.12 -2.03
CA ARG A 176 0.60 -12.36 -3.34
C ARG A 176 1.49 -11.85 -4.49
N GLN A 177 2.08 -10.68 -4.35
CA GLN A 177 2.96 -10.14 -5.39
C GLN A 177 4.28 -10.90 -5.49
N THR A 178 4.77 -11.46 -4.39
CA THR A 178 5.92 -12.38 -4.41
C THR A 178 5.56 -13.70 -5.11
N LEU A 179 4.38 -14.27 -4.87
CA LEU A 179 3.86 -15.41 -5.58
C LEU A 179 3.81 -15.17 -7.10
N PHE A 180 3.27 -14.03 -7.51
CA PHE A 180 3.23 -13.63 -8.91
C PHE A 180 4.64 -13.46 -9.51
N ALA A 181 5.56 -12.88 -8.78
CA ALA A 181 6.94 -12.72 -9.22
C ALA A 181 7.68 -14.08 -9.38
N GLU A 182 7.41 -15.01 -8.47
CA GLU A 182 7.93 -16.39 -8.58
C GLU A 182 7.32 -17.14 -9.79
N PHE A 183 6.02 -16.95 -10.02
CA PHE A 183 5.37 -17.51 -11.21
C PHE A 183 6.02 -16.97 -12.49
N GLU A 184 6.17 -15.66 -12.59
CA GLU A 184 6.79 -15.00 -13.73
C GLU A 184 8.21 -15.52 -13.97
N ARG A 185 9.03 -15.58 -12.91
CA ARG A 185 10.38 -16.14 -12.98
C ARG A 185 10.37 -17.60 -13.47
N LYS A 186 9.53 -18.46 -12.88
CA LYS A 186 9.43 -19.87 -13.27
C LYS A 186 8.99 -20.03 -14.72
N ALA A 187 8.06 -19.21 -15.20
CA ALA A 187 7.66 -19.20 -16.61
C ALA A 187 8.82 -18.84 -17.55
N HIS A 188 9.60 -17.79 -17.20
CA HIS A 188 10.79 -17.44 -17.96
C HIS A 188 11.88 -18.50 -17.91
N ASP A 189 12.10 -19.14 -16.76
CA ASP A 189 13.07 -20.24 -16.61
C ASP A 189 12.69 -21.47 -17.48
N LEU A 190 11.40 -21.83 -17.52
CA LEU A 190 10.88 -22.89 -18.39
C LEU A 190 11.14 -22.58 -19.88
N TYR A 191 10.84 -21.35 -20.30
CA TYR A 191 11.08 -20.92 -21.68
C TYR A 191 12.56 -20.93 -22.03
N ALA A 192 13.43 -20.42 -21.15
CA ALA A 192 14.88 -20.44 -21.35
C ALA A 192 15.45 -21.85 -21.42
N ALA A 193 14.82 -22.83 -20.74
CA ALA A 193 15.17 -24.25 -20.81
C ALA A 193 14.59 -24.96 -22.06
N GLY A 194 13.96 -24.23 -22.97
CA GLY A 194 13.35 -24.78 -24.19
C GLY A 194 12.08 -25.59 -23.96
N GLN A 195 11.44 -25.47 -22.80
CA GLN A 195 10.18 -26.13 -22.49
C GLN A 195 8.99 -25.32 -23.02
N PRO A 196 7.94 -26.01 -23.53
CA PRO A 196 6.78 -25.33 -24.07
C PRO A 196 5.95 -24.71 -22.94
N LEU A 197 5.60 -23.43 -23.10
CA LEU A 197 4.64 -22.74 -22.23
C LEU A 197 3.22 -23.04 -22.74
N THR A 198 2.58 -24.05 -22.15
CA THR A 198 1.18 -24.40 -22.41
C THR A 198 0.32 -24.00 -21.22
N ALA A 199 -1.00 -23.86 -21.42
CA ALA A 199 -1.92 -23.64 -20.31
C ALA A 199 -1.75 -24.69 -19.20
N THR A 200 -1.59 -25.98 -19.58
CA THR A 200 -1.39 -27.07 -18.61
C THR A 200 -0.11 -26.91 -17.80
N SER A 201 1.03 -26.56 -18.44
CA SER A 201 2.29 -26.38 -17.72
C SER A 201 2.27 -25.17 -16.81
N LEU A 202 1.67 -24.05 -17.27
CA LEU A 202 1.56 -22.83 -16.49
C LEU A 202 0.56 -22.97 -15.33
N ASN A 203 -0.60 -23.62 -15.55
CA ASN A 203 -1.56 -23.92 -14.49
C ASN A 203 -0.91 -24.75 -13.37
N LYS A 204 -0.12 -25.77 -13.76
CA LYS A 204 0.60 -26.55 -12.75
C LYS A 204 1.57 -25.72 -11.92
N VAL A 205 2.35 -24.85 -12.56
CA VAL A 205 3.30 -23.96 -11.84
C VAL A 205 2.54 -23.04 -10.89
N TYR A 206 1.41 -22.50 -11.34
CA TYR A 206 0.59 -21.60 -10.53
C TYR A 206 -0.04 -22.31 -9.34
N HIS A 207 -0.62 -23.49 -9.56
CA HIS A 207 -1.18 -24.33 -8.50
C HIS A 207 -0.15 -24.70 -7.43
N ASP A 208 1.06 -25.13 -7.84
CA ASP A 208 2.14 -25.50 -6.91
C ASP A 208 2.57 -24.30 -6.04
N LEU A 209 2.53 -23.08 -6.58
CA LEU A 209 2.80 -21.84 -5.84
C LEU A 209 1.65 -21.49 -4.88
N GLU A 210 0.41 -21.54 -5.34
CA GLU A 210 -0.76 -21.33 -4.47
C GLU A 210 -0.73 -22.29 -3.28
N ALA A 211 -0.48 -23.58 -3.52
CA ALA A 211 -0.35 -24.58 -2.46
C ALA A 211 0.80 -24.31 -1.48
N THR A 212 1.86 -23.64 -1.93
CA THR A 212 2.99 -23.25 -1.08
C THR A 212 2.66 -22.02 -0.23
N TYR A 213 2.04 -20.99 -0.83
CA TYR A 213 1.75 -19.74 -0.15
C TYR A 213 0.53 -19.81 0.76
N TYR A 214 -0.40 -20.71 0.48
CA TYR A 214 -1.61 -20.97 1.25
C TYR A 214 -1.60 -22.37 1.87
N ASP A 215 -0.46 -22.76 2.45
CA ASP A 215 -0.31 -24.05 3.13
C ASP A 215 -1.37 -24.24 4.21
N GLY A 216 -1.94 -25.43 4.27
CA GLY A 216 -3.03 -25.78 5.20
C GLY A 216 -4.44 -25.36 4.76
N ILE A 217 -4.58 -24.69 3.60
CA ILE A 217 -5.86 -24.37 2.98
C ILE A 217 -6.05 -25.25 1.75
N GLY A 218 -7.26 -25.79 1.54
CA GLY A 218 -7.56 -26.51 0.31
C GLY A 218 -7.58 -25.59 -0.90
N ILE A 219 -6.71 -25.82 -1.87
CA ILE A 219 -6.64 -25.04 -3.10
C ILE A 219 -7.57 -25.67 -4.14
N ASP A 220 -8.53 -24.89 -4.63
CA ASP A 220 -9.42 -25.28 -5.72
C ASP A 220 -8.70 -25.12 -7.07
N ALA A 221 -8.87 -26.10 -7.97
CA ALA A 221 -8.29 -26.06 -9.30
C ALA A 221 -8.82 -24.88 -10.18
N ASP A 222 -9.92 -24.26 -9.79
CA ASP A 222 -10.46 -23.08 -10.46
C ASP A 222 -9.52 -21.86 -10.36
N ILE A 223 -8.58 -21.85 -9.38
CA ILE A 223 -7.56 -20.80 -9.24
C ILE A 223 -6.41 -20.96 -10.25
N ASP A 224 -6.16 -22.17 -10.76
CA ASP A 224 -5.00 -22.48 -11.59
C ASP A 224 -4.83 -21.55 -12.80
N PRO A 225 -5.89 -21.15 -13.53
CA PRO A 225 -5.77 -20.24 -14.65
C PRO A 225 -5.71 -18.75 -14.28
N GLU A 226 -5.66 -18.37 -13.01
CA GLU A 226 -5.66 -16.95 -12.57
C GLU A 226 -4.54 -16.14 -13.23
N TRP A 227 -3.36 -16.73 -13.41
CA TRP A 227 -2.23 -16.07 -14.09
C TRP A 227 -2.60 -15.49 -15.45
N SER A 228 -3.59 -16.08 -16.15
CA SER A 228 -3.96 -15.71 -17.52
C SER A 228 -4.66 -14.33 -17.62
N TYR A 229 -5.23 -13.82 -16.53
CA TYR A 229 -5.88 -12.52 -16.53
C TYR A 229 -5.17 -11.45 -15.69
N VAL A 230 -3.96 -11.74 -15.19
CA VAL A 230 -3.12 -10.74 -14.49
C VAL A 230 -2.43 -9.84 -15.53
N PRO A 231 -2.89 -8.60 -15.74
CA PRO A 231 -2.39 -7.75 -16.82
C PRO A 231 -0.94 -7.32 -16.64
N HIS A 232 -0.43 -7.35 -15.41
CA HIS A 232 0.94 -6.98 -15.08
C HIS A 232 1.99 -7.91 -15.72
N PHE A 233 1.66 -9.16 -16.01
CA PHE A 233 2.59 -10.09 -16.70
C PHE A 233 2.92 -9.68 -18.15
N TYR A 234 2.16 -8.77 -18.74
CA TYR A 234 2.52 -8.14 -20.01
C TYR A 234 3.62 -7.07 -19.87
N ARG A 235 4.02 -6.75 -18.63
CA ARG A 235 5.17 -5.88 -18.29
C ARG A 235 6.16 -6.72 -17.50
N ALA A 236 7.15 -7.31 -18.21
CA ALA A 236 8.09 -8.25 -17.63
C ALA A 236 8.76 -7.71 -16.36
N PHE A 237 8.75 -8.52 -15.31
CA PHE A 237 9.34 -8.23 -14.01
C PHE A 237 8.83 -6.94 -13.34
N TYR A 238 7.53 -6.69 -13.48
CA TYR A 238 6.88 -5.53 -12.85
C TYR A 238 6.44 -5.83 -11.41
N VAL A 239 5.83 -6.98 -11.16
CA VAL A 239 5.05 -7.23 -9.92
C VAL A 239 5.89 -7.34 -8.64
N TYR A 240 7.17 -7.75 -8.71
CA TYR A 240 8.03 -7.83 -7.53
C TYR A 240 8.23 -6.46 -6.86
N GLN A 241 8.08 -5.37 -7.60
CA GLN A 241 8.26 -4.00 -7.13
C GLN A 241 7.23 -3.62 -6.06
N TYR A 242 6.06 -4.21 -6.06
CA TYR A 242 5.08 -4.04 -5.00
C TYR A 242 5.60 -4.59 -3.66
N ALA A 243 6.12 -5.81 -3.66
CA ALA A 243 6.65 -6.44 -2.44
C ALA A 243 7.90 -5.72 -1.89
N THR A 244 8.81 -5.29 -2.76
CA THR A 244 10.00 -4.53 -2.36
C THR A 244 9.65 -3.13 -1.88
N GLY A 245 8.75 -2.43 -2.57
CA GLY A 245 8.25 -1.11 -2.18
C GLY A 245 7.53 -1.14 -0.83
N PHE A 246 6.62 -2.09 -0.65
CA PHE A 246 5.90 -2.29 0.62
C PHE A 246 6.85 -2.59 1.79
N SER A 247 7.78 -3.53 1.60
CA SER A 247 8.75 -3.87 2.64
C SER A 247 9.63 -2.68 3.02
N SER A 248 10.05 -1.88 2.03
CA SER A 248 10.83 -0.66 2.24
C SER A 248 10.03 0.38 3.02
N ALA A 249 8.77 0.59 2.65
CA ALA A 249 7.90 1.56 3.31
C ALA A 249 7.62 1.20 4.77
N VAL A 250 7.36 -0.09 5.06
CA VAL A 250 7.20 -0.56 6.45
C VAL A 250 8.46 -0.30 7.26
N ALA A 251 9.65 -0.64 6.73
CA ALA A 251 10.92 -0.42 7.42
C ALA A 251 11.20 1.07 7.67
N ILE A 252 10.93 1.94 6.69
CA ILE A 252 11.07 3.39 6.82
C ILE A 252 10.12 3.95 7.88
N ALA A 253 8.84 3.58 7.82
CA ALA A 253 7.84 4.05 8.77
C ALA A 253 8.17 3.62 10.22
N GLU A 254 8.58 2.36 10.43
CA GLU A 254 9.03 1.87 11.74
C GLU A 254 10.26 2.63 12.24
N HIS A 255 11.24 2.92 11.36
CA HIS A 255 12.40 3.74 11.71
C HIS A 255 11.98 5.14 12.18
N ILE A 256 11.15 5.82 11.40
CA ILE A 256 10.65 7.18 11.72
C ILE A 256 9.90 7.18 13.06
N LEU A 257 9.00 6.22 13.27
CA LEU A 257 8.19 6.16 14.50
C LEU A 257 9.02 5.81 15.74
N THR A 258 10.10 5.04 15.57
CA THR A 258 10.97 4.62 16.67
C THR A 258 11.99 5.69 17.05
N THR A 259 12.59 6.36 16.06
CA THR A 259 13.68 7.32 16.26
C THR A 259 13.21 8.77 16.31
N GLY A 260 12.05 9.09 15.73
CA GLY A 260 11.59 10.45 15.48
C GLY A 260 12.35 11.16 14.35
N ASP A 261 13.19 10.45 13.60
CA ASP A 261 14.02 11.00 12.52
C ASP A 261 13.47 10.61 11.14
N ALA A 262 12.92 11.58 10.41
CA ALA A 262 12.46 11.44 9.04
C ALA A 262 13.45 11.99 8.01
N SER A 263 14.61 12.49 8.42
CA SER A 263 15.52 13.25 7.54
C SER A 263 16.00 12.43 6.33
N GLY A 264 16.35 11.17 6.54
CA GLY A 264 16.75 10.24 5.46
C GLY A 264 15.63 10.00 4.47
N TYR A 265 14.40 9.80 4.96
CA TYR A 265 13.23 9.63 4.11
C TYR A 265 12.91 10.90 3.31
N LEU A 266 12.88 12.07 3.95
CA LEU A 266 12.64 13.33 3.25
C LEU A 266 13.72 13.61 2.20
N LYS A 267 14.98 13.27 2.49
CA LYS A 267 16.07 13.35 1.53
C LYS A 267 15.85 12.40 0.34
N PHE A 268 15.39 11.19 0.59
CA PHE A 268 15.03 10.24 -0.48
C PHE A 268 13.95 10.83 -1.41
N LEU A 269 12.90 11.48 -0.88
CA LEU A 269 11.86 12.09 -1.71
C LEU A 269 12.39 13.17 -2.69
N THR A 270 13.58 13.72 -2.45
CA THR A 270 14.19 14.74 -3.31
C THR A 270 15.07 14.18 -4.41
N THR A 271 15.29 12.87 -4.48
CA THR A 271 16.27 12.27 -5.40
C THR A 271 15.77 12.16 -6.84
N GLY A 272 14.46 12.05 -7.04
CA GLY A 272 13.90 11.78 -8.38
C GLY A 272 14.50 10.52 -8.98
N GLY A 273 15.00 10.62 -10.20
CA GLY A 273 15.74 9.56 -10.88
C GLY A 273 17.22 9.92 -11.09
N SER A 274 17.82 10.66 -10.14
CA SER A 274 19.23 11.11 -10.24
C SER A 274 20.24 10.00 -9.97
N ASP A 275 19.81 8.89 -9.37
CA ASP A 275 20.65 7.72 -9.09
C ASP A 275 19.87 6.42 -9.36
N TYR A 276 20.50 5.28 -9.10
CA TYR A 276 19.83 3.99 -9.15
C TYR A 276 18.88 3.82 -7.96
N PRO A 277 17.69 3.24 -8.14
CA PRO A 277 16.68 3.07 -7.08
C PRO A 277 17.21 2.43 -5.80
N LEU A 278 18.13 1.47 -5.90
CA LEU A 278 18.74 0.83 -4.72
C LEU A 278 19.61 1.80 -3.91
N GLU A 279 20.29 2.72 -4.57
CA GLU A 279 21.13 3.73 -3.91
C GLU A 279 20.24 4.83 -3.29
N GLU A 280 19.18 5.22 -3.97
CA GLU A 280 18.18 6.16 -3.45
C GLU A 280 17.51 5.62 -2.18
N LEU A 281 17.13 4.34 -2.13
CA LEU A 281 16.55 3.70 -0.95
C LEU A 281 17.53 3.64 0.24
N LYS A 282 18.84 3.53 0.00
CA LYS A 282 19.84 3.56 1.08
C LYS A 282 19.88 4.90 1.80
N ILE A 283 19.50 6.01 1.13
CA ILE A 283 19.38 7.33 1.76
C ILE A 283 18.27 7.30 2.83
N ALA A 284 17.20 6.57 2.58
CA ALA A 284 16.12 6.35 3.55
C ALA A 284 16.41 5.24 4.57
N GLY A 285 17.64 4.68 4.58
CA GLY A 285 18.05 3.62 5.49
C GLY A 285 17.67 2.21 5.06
N VAL A 286 17.22 2.01 3.82
CA VAL A 286 16.80 0.71 3.29
C VAL A 286 17.84 0.15 2.32
N ASP A 287 18.31 -1.06 2.58
CA ASP A 287 19.25 -1.80 1.71
C ASP A 287 18.62 -3.12 1.23
N LEU A 288 18.00 -3.09 0.05
CA LEU A 288 17.35 -4.28 -0.55
C LEU A 288 18.35 -5.33 -1.09
N THR A 289 19.65 -5.05 -1.06
CA THR A 289 20.68 -6.07 -1.34
C THR A 289 20.85 -7.06 -0.20
N LYS A 290 20.24 -6.76 0.95
CA LYS A 290 20.24 -7.57 2.16
C LYS A 290 18.81 -8.00 2.54
N PRO A 291 18.63 -9.15 3.19
CA PRO A 291 17.31 -9.62 3.57
C PRO A 291 16.68 -8.85 4.75
N ASP A 292 17.43 -7.97 5.41
CA ASP A 292 17.02 -7.36 6.67
C ASP A 292 15.79 -6.44 6.54
N THR A 293 15.65 -5.74 5.42
CA THR A 293 14.47 -4.91 5.12
C THR A 293 13.19 -5.76 5.08
N VAL A 294 13.21 -6.86 4.33
CA VAL A 294 12.06 -7.76 4.23
C VAL A 294 11.79 -8.45 5.56
N ARG A 295 12.84 -8.89 6.28
CA ARG A 295 12.69 -9.48 7.63
C ARG A 295 12.07 -8.50 8.62
N SER A 296 12.43 -7.21 8.54
CA SER A 296 11.82 -6.20 9.39
C SER A 296 10.32 -6.04 9.10
N ALA A 297 9.92 -6.04 7.83
CA ALA A 297 8.51 -6.01 7.46
C ALA A 297 7.76 -7.27 7.94
N LEU A 298 8.33 -8.46 7.75
CA LEU A 298 7.72 -9.71 8.23
C LEU A 298 7.59 -9.76 9.77
N ARG A 299 8.53 -9.19 10.52
CA ARG A 299 8.39 -9.04 11.97
C ARG A 299 7.18 -8.19 12.33
N VAL A 300 6.94 -7.07 11.64
CA VAL A 300 5.76 -6.23 11.85
C VAL A 300 4.48 -7.01 11.54
N PHE A 301 4.50 -7.87 10.54
CA PHE A 301 3.39 -8.77 10.22
C PHE A 301 3.09 -9.73 11.39
N ASP A 302 4.10 -10.43 11.91
CA ASP A 302 3.96 -11.35 13.04
C ASP A 302 3.43 -10.63 14.29
N GLU A 303 4.01 -9.46 14.63
CA GLU A 303 3.56 -8.63 15.76
C GLU A 303 2.09 -8.20 15.59
N THR A 304 1.66 -7.91 14.36
CA THR A 304 0.28 -7.51 14.04
C THR A 304 -0.69 -8.69 14.19
N ILE A 305 -0.29 -9.91 13.80
CA ILE A 305 -1.06 -11.15 14.04
C ILE A 305 -1.23 -11.37 15.53
N ASP A 306 -0.14 -11.27 16.30
CA ASP A 306 -0.19 -11.46 17.75
C ASP A 306 -1.09 -10.45 18.46
N GLU A 307 -1.11 -9.19 17.98
CA GLU A 307 -2.01 -8.16 18.52
C GLU A 307 -3.48 -8.46 18.18
N LEU A 308 -3.77 -8.86 16.94
CA LEU A 308 -5.12 -9.24 16.53
C LEU A 308 -5.61 -10.48 17.29
N ALA A 309 -4.77 -11.48 17.46
CA ALA A 309 -5.10 -12.70 18.21
C ALA A 309 -5.49 -12.42 19.67
N LYS A 310 -4.86 -11.45 20.33
CA LYS A 310 -5.21 -11.04 21.71
C LYS A 310 -6.60 -10.44 21.82
N ILE A 311 -7.13 -9.87 20.74
CA ILE A 311 -8.47 -9.27 20.71
C ILE A 311 -9.54 -10.35 20.39
N LEU A 312 -9.18 -11.32 19.55
CA LEU A 312 -10.14 -12.31 19.02
C LEU A 312 -10.21 -13.60 19.85
N LEU A 313 -9.16 -13.95 20.59
CA LEU A 313 -9.04 -15.18 21.39
C LEU A 313 -9.12 -14.91 22.88
#